data_aa320e1a194fb129ba70da06c35453a9
#
_entry.id   aa320e1a194fb129ba70da06c35453a9
#
_cell.length_a   1.000
_cell.length_b   1.000
_cell.length_c   1.000
_cell.angle_alpha   90.00
_cell.angle_beta   90.00
_cell.angle_gamma   90.00
#
_symmetry.space_group_name_H-M   'P 1'
#
loop_
_entity.id
_entity.type
_entity.pdbx_description
1 polymer ?
#
loop_
_entity_poly.entity_id
_entity_poly.type
_entity_poly.pdbx_seq_one_letter_code
_entity_poly.pdbx_strand_id
1 'polypeptide(L)'
;MSEISKLIGQRIRNYRTQQKLSQEKLAELSGGHPTYIGQVERGEKNATLESIEKIASALNIPLAQLFEKLGDGENSDSIPLKCYEFLSAKTKAEQEHLYRLLVEMDKYKNQ
;
A
#
# COMPACT_ATOMS: atom_id res chain seq x y z
N MET A 1 10.63 5.74 17.35
CA MET A 1 9.95 5.02 16.26
C MET A 1 10.84 4.96 15.06
N SER A 2 10.89 3.81 14.41
CA SER A 2 11.79 3.62 13.30
C SER A 2 11.21 4.22 12.00
N GLU A 3 12.10 4.56 11.07
CA GLU A 3 11.70 5.00 9.74
C GLU A 3 10.91 3.93 9.02
N ILE A 4 11.29 2.66 9.22
CA ILE A 4 10.60 1.53 8.59
C ILE A 4 9.16 1.43 9.09
N SER A 5 8.94 1.59 10.39
CA SER A 5 7.59 1.55 10.95
C SER A 5 6.70 2.65 10.38
N LYS A 6 7.26 3.85 10.22
CA LYS A 6 6.51 4.97 9.65
C LYS A 6 6.20 4.72 8.19
N LEU A 7 7.15 4.20 7.43
CA LEU A 7 6.98 3.95 6.01
C LEU A 7 5.94 2.86 5.76
N ILE A 8 6.04 1.76 6.50
CA ILE A 8 5.05 0.68 6.42
C ILE A 8 3.66 1.20 6.79
N GLY A 9 3.57 1.96 7.87
CA GLY A 9 2.31 2.54 8.32
C GLY A 9 1.68 3.44 7.26
N GLN A 10 2.50 4.26 6.61
CA GLN A 10 2.03 5.13 5.56
C GLN A 10 1.51 4.35 4.35
N ARG A 11 2.21 3.28 3.96
CA ARG A 11 1.79 2.43 2.87
C ARG A 11 0.45 1.77 3.17
N ILE A 12 0.29 1.26 4.39
CA ILE A 12 -0.97 0.67 4.83
C ILE A 12 -2.09 1.70 4.70
N ARG A 13 -1.86 2.90 5.19
CA ARG A 13 -2.86 3.97 5.11
C ARG A 13 -3.22 4.29 3.66
N ASN A 14 -2.21 4.36 2.78
CA ASN A 14 -2.44 4.67 1.37
C ASN A 14 -3.32 3.61 0.71
N TYR A 15 -3.01 2.33 0.91
CA TYR A 15 -3.83 1.26 0.35
C TYR A 15 -5.24 1.28 0.93
N ARG A 16 -5.34 1.49 2.24
CA ARG A 16 -6.64 1.55 2.91
C ARG A 16 -7.52 2.66 2.33
N THR A 17 -6.97 3.87 2.23
CA THR A 17 -7.74 5.00 1.74
C THR A 17 -8.09 4.86 0.27
N GLN A 18 -7.19 4.30 -0.53
CA GLN A 18 -7.47 4.04 -1.95
C GLN A 18 -8.60 3.04 -2.14
N GLN A 19 -8.71 2.08 -1.22
CA GLN A 19 -9.79 1.10 -1.24
C GLN A 19 -11.05 1.61 -0.55
N LYS A 20 -11.01 2.85 -0.04
CA LYS A 20 -12.14 3.49 0.63
C LYS A 20 -12.58 2.74 1.89
N LEU A 21 -11.62 2.15 2.58
CA LEU A 21 -11.87 1.47 3.84
C LEU A 21 -11.59 2.41 5.00
N SER A 22 -12.43 2.32 6.04
CA SER A 22 -12.16 3.02 7.30
C SER A 22 -11.14 2.22 8.10
N GLN A 23 -10.54 2.84 9.11
CA GLN A 23 -9.69 2.10 10.05
C GLN A 23 -10.47 1.00 10.74
N GLU A 24 -11.73 1.27 11.06
CA GLU A 24 -12.62 0.29 11.69
C GLU A 24 -12.84 -0.92 10.77
N LYS A 25 -13.08 -0.65 9.50
CA LYS A 25 -13.31 -1.73 8.54
C LYS A 25 -12.05 -2.56 8.33
N LEU A 26 -10.90 -1.92 8.22
CA LEU A 26 -9.64 -2.63 8.09
C LEU A 26 -9.36 -3.47 9.34
N ALA A 27 -9.65 -2.94 10.52
CA ALA A 27 -9.50 -3.69 11.76
C ALA A 27 -10.39 -4.93 11.77
N GLU A 28 -11.65 -4.77 11.37
CA GLU A 28 -12.59 -5.88 11.26
C GLU A 28 -12.06 -6.98 10.33
N LEU A 29 -11.58 -6.58 9.16
CA LEU A 29 -11.10 -7.52 8.16
C LEU A 29 -9.80 -8.22 8.57
N SER A 30 -8.96 -7.53 9.33
CA SER A 30 -7.67 -8.08 9.74
C SER A 30 -7.70 -8.76 11.11
N GLY A 31 -8.84 -8.69 11.80
CA GLY A 31 -8.97 -9.27 13.13
C GLY A 31 -8.32 -8.43 14.23
N GLY A 32 -8.04 -7.17 13.94
CA GLY A 32 -7.40 -6.26 14.89
C GLY A 32 -8.38 -5.32 15.56
N HIS A 33 -7.84 -4.25 16.12
CA HIS A 33 -8.62 -3.21 16.77
C HIS A 33 -8.38 -1.88 16.03
N PRO A 34 -9.41 -1.02 15.88
CA PRO A 34 -9.23 0.25 15.17
C PRO A 34 -8.12 1.14 15.75
N THR A 35 -8.00 1.17 17.08
CA THR A 35 -6.94 1.93 17.73
C THR A 35 -5.56 1.43 17.31
N TYR A 36 -5.40 0.12 17.22
CA TYR A 36 -4.14 -0.48 16.81
C TYR A 36 -3.81 -0.13 15.35
N ILE A 37 -4.81 -0.21 14.47
CA ILE A 37 -4.62 0.16 13.07
C ILE A 37 -4.13 1.61 12.96
N GLY A 38 -4.76 2.52 13.70
CA GLY A 38 -4.33 3.93 13.72
C GLY A 38 -2.90 4.09 14.20
N GLN A 39 -2.51 3.35 15.24
CA GLN A 39 -1.16 3.40 15.78
C GLN A 39 -0.14 2.87 14.78
N VAL A 40 -0.47 1.79 14.08
CA VAL A 40 0.41 1.22 13.05
C VAL A 40 0.57 2.22 11.90
N GLU A 41 -0.52 2.82 11.46
CA GLU A 41 -0.47 3.79 10.35
C GLU A 41 0.37 5.01 10.68
N ARG A 42 0.40 5.42 11.94
CA ARG A 42 1.23 6.55 12.36
C ARG A 42 2.67 6.18 12.71
N GLY A 43 2.99 4.89 12.63
CA GLY A 43 4.32 4.41 12.97
C GLY A 43 4.60 4.40 14.47
N GLU A 44 3.55 4.43 15.28
CA GLU A 44 3.67 4.45 16.74
C GLU A 44 3.84 3.08 17.36
N LYS A 45 3.62 2.04 16.59
CA LYS A 45 3.75 0.65 17.04
C LYS A 45 4.72 -0.11 16.16
N ASN A 46 5.56 -0.91 16.78
CA ASN A 46 6.37 -1.89 16.09
C ASN A 46 5.53 -3.15 15.92
N ALA A 47 4.79 -3.20 14.82
CA ALA A 47 3.90 -4.33 14.57
C ALA A 47 4.70 -5.60 14.28
N THR A 48 4.17 -6.74 14.68
CA THR A 48 4.78 -8.02 14.37
C THR A 48 4.58 -8.34 12.89
N LEU A 49 5.42 -9.22 12.36
CA LEU A 49 5.25 -9.67 10.98
C LEU A 49 3.89 -10.33 10.78
N GLU A 50 3.42 -11.08 11.77
CA GLU A 50 2.09 -11.70 11.70
C GLU A 50 0.98 -10.67 11.58
N SER A 51 1.06 -9.60 12.37
CA SER A 51 0.10 -8.51 12.30
C SER A 51 0.10 -7.83 10.94
N ILE A 52 1.29 -7.56 10.42
CA ILE A 52 1.43 -6.93 9.10
C ILE A 52 0.89 -7.86 8.01
N GLU A 53 1.13 -9.16 8.13
CA GLU A 53 0.60 -10.13 7.18
C GLU A 53 -0.93 -10.12 7.17
N LYS A 54 -1.54 -10.07 8.35
CA LYS A 54 -3.01 -10.02 8.45
C LYS A 54 -3.56 -8.74 7.82
N ILE A 55 -2.88 -7.62 8.03
CA ILE A 55 -3.28 -6.35 7.44
C ILE A 55 -3.15 -6.40 5.92
N ALA A 56 -2.02 -6.90 5.42
CA ALA A 56 -1.81 -7.05 3.97
C ALA A 56 -2.87 -7.94 3.34
N SER A 57 -3.18 -9.05 4.02
CA SER A 57 -4.22 -9.97 3.57
C SER A 57 -5.59 -9.28 3.51
N ALA A 58 -5.91 -8.49 4.53
CA ALA A 58 -7.16 -7.74 4.57
C ALA A 58 -7.23 -6.70 3.45
N LEU A 59 -6.09 -6.12 3.08
CA LEU A 59 -5.99 -5.18 1.96
C LEU A 59 -5.87 -5.87 0.61
N ASN A 60 -5.79 -7.20 0.62
CA ASN A 60 -5.68 -8.02 -0.58
C ASN A 60 -4.42 -7.69 -1.39
N ILE A 61 -3.32 -7.46 -0.71
CA ILE A 61 -2.02 -7.21 -1.35
C ILE A 61 -1.00 -8.22 -0.82
N PRO A 62 0.02 -8.57 -1.63
CA PRO A 62 1.11 -9.43 -1.14
C PRO A 62 1.88 -8.73 -0.03
N LEU A 63 2.30 -9.49 0.97
CA LEU A 63 3.10 -8.93 2.07
C LEU A 63 4.36 -8.24 1.54
N ALA A 64 5.03 -8.84 0.57
CA ALA A 64 6.24 -8.27 -0.01
C ALA A 64 6.04 -6.85 -0.54
N GLN A 65 4.84 -6.53 -0.98
CA GLN A 65 4.52 -5.21 -1.52
C GLN A 65 4.64 -4.11 -0.48
N LEU A 66 4.31 -4.42 0.77
CA LEU A 66 4.48 -3.46 1.86
C LEU A 66 5.94 -3.19 2.18
N PHE A 67 6.82 -4.16 1.88
CA PHE A 67 8.24 -4.06 2.20
C PHE A 67 9.10 -3.68 1.00
N GLU A 68 8.50 -3.42 -0.14
CA GLU A 68 9.25 -3.17 -1.36
C GLU A 68 10.10 -1.92 -1.25
N LYS A 69 11.38 -2.04 -1.62
CA LYS A 69 12.33 -0.93 -1.66
C LYS A 69 12.53 -0.24 -0.32
N LEU A 70 12.35 -0.94 0.76
CA LEU A 70 12.69 -0.42 2.07
C LEU A 70 14.21 -0.36 2.22
N GLY A 71 14.68 0.69 2.86
CA GLY A 71 16.11 0.88 3.10
C GLY A 71 16.82 1.70 2.05
N ASP A 72 16.17 2.00 0.94
CA ASP A 72 16.72 2.86 -0.11
C ASP A 72 16.34 4.32 0.09
N GLY A 73 16.32 4.81 1.27
CA GLY A 73 16.08 6.18 1.71
C GLY A 73 15.37 7.17 0.79
N GLU A 74 15.63 7.14 -0.47
CA GLU A 74 15.09 8.10 -1.43
C GLU A 74 13.93 7.54 -2.27
N ASN A 75 13.68 6.25 -2.17
CA ASN A 75 12.73 5.60 -3.09
C ASN A 75 11.27 5.73 -2.69
N SER A 76 10.98 6.26 -1.51
CA SER A 76 9.59 6.49 -1.11
C SER A 76 8.90 7.50 -2.01
N ASP A 77 9.68 8.38 -2.66
CA ASP A 77 9.16 9.38 -3.58
C ASP A 77 9.33 9.02 -5.05
N SER A 78 9.81 7.81 -5.35
CA SER A 78 10.03 7.43 -6.74
C SER A 78 8.69 7.29 -7.47
N ILE A 79 8.67 7.73 -8.72
CA ILE A 79 7.45 7.64 -9.54
C ILE A 79 7.06 6.18 -9.81
N PRO A 80 8.02 5.27 -10.15
CA PRO A 80 7.64 3.87 -10.33
C PRO A 80 6.97 3.27 -9.08
N LEU A 81 7.48 3.57 -7.89
CA LEU A 81 6.87 3.05 -6.66
C LEU A 81 5.47 3.63 -6.45
N LYS A 82 5.29 4.90 -6.72
CA LYS A 82 3.97 5.54 -6.62
C LYS A 82 2.98 4.90 -7.59
N CYS A 83 3.41 4.63 -8.81
CA CYS A 83 2.57 3.95 -9.80
C CYS A 83 2.21 2.54 -9.33
N TYR A 84 3.17 1.81 -8.78
CA TYR A 84 2.96 0.47 -8.27
C TYR A 84 1.90 0.49 -7.15
N GLU A 85 2.06 1.39 -6.19
CA GLU A 85 1.12 1.51 -5.08
C GLU A 85 -0.28 1.89 -5.57
N PHE A 86 -0.35 2.83 -6.51
CA PHE A 86 -1.62 3.27 -7.07
C PHE A 86 -2.35 2.12 -7.77
N LEU A 87 -1.64 1.41 -8.66
CA LEU A 87 -2.22 0.32 -9.42
C LEU A 87 -2.58 -0.87 -8.55
N SER A 88 -1.75 -1.16 -7.56
CA SER A 88 -1.96 -2.34 -6.69
C SER A 88 -3.24 -2.25 -5.88
N ALA A 89 -3.74 -1.03 -5.63
CA ALA A 89 -4.98 -0.83 -4.90
C ALA A 89 -6.23 -0.92 -5.79
N LYS A 90 -6.04 -1.10 -7.09
CA LYS A 90 -7.15 -1.16 -8.05
C LYS A 90 -7.56 -2.59 -8.30
N THR A 91 -8.77 -2.78 -8.82
CA THR A 91 -9.21 -4.10 -9.26
C THR A 91 -8.40 -4.52 -10.48
N LYS A 92 -8.40 -5.81 -10.77
CA LYS A 92 -7.67 -6.34 -11.92
C LYS A 92 -8.16 -5.69 -13.23
N ALA A 93 -9.46 -5.51 -13.37
CA ALA A 93 -10.02 -4.87 -14.56
C ALA A 93 -9.54 -3.42 -14.70
N GLU A 94 -9.52 -2.68 -13.59
CA GLU A 94 -9.02 -1.31 -13.59
C GLU A 94 -7.53 -1.25 -13.92
N GLN A 95 -6.74 -2.18 -13.37
CA GLN A 95 -5.31 -2.26 -13.65
C GLN A 95 -5.06 -2.48 -15.14
N GLU A 96 -5.81 -3.40 -15.76
CA GLU A 96 -5.67 -3.67 -17.19
C GLU A 96 -6.02 -2.46 -18.02
N HIS A 97 -7.09 -1.78 -17.66
CA HIS A 97 -7.52 -0.58 -18.37
C HIS A 97 -6.46 0.53 -18.30
N LEU A 98 -5.95 0.79 -17.09
CA LEU A 98 -4.94 1.81 -16.88
C LEU A 98 -3.63 1.47 -17.61
N TYR A 99 -3.25 0.20 -17.59
CA TYR A 99 -2.06 -0.26 -18.28
C TYR A 99 -2.18 -0.01 -19.80
N ARG A 100 -3.33 -0.33 -20.39
CA ARG A 100 -3.57 -0.07 -21.81
C ARG A 100 -3.46 1.40 -22.14
N LEU A 101 -4.03 2.25 -21.30
CA LEU A 101 -3.94 3.70 -21.50
C LEU A 101 -2.49 4.17 -21.48
N LEU A 102 -1.69 3.68 -20.53
CA LEU A 102 -0.28 4.04 -20.45
C LEU A 102 0.48 3.61 -21.69
N VAL A 103 0.22 2.39 -22.16
CA VAL A 103 0.88 1.86 -23.36
C VAL A 103 0.51 2.68 -24.59
N GLU A 104 -0.76 3.01 -24.75
CA GLU A 104 -1.22 3.82 -25.88
C GLU A 104 -0.59 5.22 -25.87
N MET A 105 -0.53 5.84 -24.71
CA MET A 105 0.08 7.16 -24.59
C MET A 105 1.56 7.11 -24.95
N ASP A 106 2.25 6.08 -24.51
CA ASP A 106 3.67 5.91 -24.79
C ASP A 106 3.93 5.72 -26.30
N LYS A 107 3.11 4.88 -26.95
CA LYS A 107 3.20 4.67 -28.39
C LYS A 107 3.00 5.97 -29.15
N TYR A 108 2.01 6.73 -28.74
CA TYR A 108 1.68 7.99 -29.41
C TYR A 108 2.84 8.98 -29.31
N LYS A 109 3.47 9.03 -28.15
CA LYS A 109 4.58 9.94 -27.91
C LYS A 109 5.83 9.58 -28.71
N ASN A 110 6.03 8.29 -28.96
CA ASN A 110 7.24 7.78 -29.61
C ASN A 110 7.13 7.64 -31.14
N GLN A 111 6.09 8.15 -31.73
CA GLN A 111 5.91 8.14 -33.17
C GLN A 111 6.54 9.38 -33.85
#